data_e46c0cfa37320d668c5476180d54c4d4
#
_entry.id   e46c0cfa37320d668c5476180d54c4d4
#
_cell.length_a   1.000
_cell.length_b   1.000
_cell.length_c   1.000
_cell.angle_alpha   90.00
_cell.angle_beta   90.00
_cell.angle_gamma   90.00
#
_symmetry.space_group_name_H-M   'P 1'
#
loop_
_entity.id
_entity.type
_entity.pdbx_description
1 polymer ?
#
loop_
_entity_poly.entity_id
_entity_poly.type
_entity_poly.pdbx_seq_one_letter_code
_entity_poly.pdbx_strand_id
1 'polypeptide(L)'
;MAGNVTVKQDNTDQAVDGIDSAIGVALEKIGLLAENYAQKKCPVDTGNLRGSITHEVDTGDNAVYVGTNVEYAPYVELGTSRQKAQPFLRPAASEHGKQYRKVLKKALGGSS
;
A
#
# COMPACT_ATOMS: atom_id res chain seq x y z
N MET A 1 -7.80 12.67 -4.73
CA MET A 1 -6.54 12.26 -5.23
C MET A 1 -6.60 10.95 -5.96
N ALA A 2 -6.14 10.99 -7.15
CA ALA A 2 -6.27 9.84 -8.02
C ALA A 2 -5.17 8.82 -7.75
N GLY A 3 -5.49 7.55 -7.88
CA GLY A 3 -4.50 6.50 -7.81
C GLY A 3 -4.16 5.99 -6.44
N ASN A 4 -4.89 6.39 -5.43
CA ASN A 4 -4.61 5.89 -4.09
C ASN A 4 -5.38 4.62 -3.82
N VAL A 5 -4.70 3.68 -3.18
CA VAL A 5 -5.30 2.42 -2.77
C VAL A 5 -4.99 2.24 -1.29
N THR A 6 -5.98 1.85 -0.52
CA THR A 6 -5.84 1.73 0.92
C THR A 6 -5.76 0.29 1.36
N VAL A 7 -4.78 -0.01 2.20
CA VAL A 7 -4.73 -1.26 2.93
C VAL A 7 -5.07 -0.94 4.37
N LYS A 8 -6.18 -1.47 4.86
CA LYS A 8 -6.67 -1.10 6.17
C LYS A 8 -6.63 -2.25 7.13
N GLN A 9 -6.21 -1.97 8.34
CA GLN A 9 -6.24 -2.91 9.44
C GLN A 9 -7.40 -2.56 10.36
N ASP A 10 -8.33 -3.46 10.49
CA ASP A 10 -9.43 -3.31 11.41
C ASP A 10 -8.92 -3.50 12.82
N ASN A 11 -9.06 -2.50 13.64
CA ASN A 11 -8.46 -2.54 14.95
C ASN A 11 -9.32 -1.81 15.97
N THR A 12 -9.18 -2.23 17.19
CA THR A 12 -9.87 -1.56 18.28
C THR A 12 -8.98 -0.48 18.84
N ASP A 13 -9.56 0.36 19.62
CA ASP A 13 -8.82 1.47 20.15
C ASP A 13 -8.20 1.19 21.49
N GLN A 14 -8.02 0.00 21.84
CA GLN A 14 -7.34 -0.35 23.07
C GLN A 14 -5.86 -0.16 22.89
N ALA A 15 -5.40 1.03 23.02
CA ALA A 15 -4.01 1.33 22.77
C ALA A 15 -3.17 1.05 23.97
N VAL A 16 -2.31 0.08 23.89
CA VAL A 16 -1.20 -0.09 24.82
C VAL A 16 0.04 0.33 24.06
N ASP A 17 0.86 1.16 24.69
CA ASP A 17 1.99 1.77 23.99
C ASP A 17 2.84 0.77 23.20
N GLY A 18 3.14 -0.38 23.80
CA GLY A 18 3.96 -1.37 23.12
C GLY A 18 3.27 -1.95 21.90
N ILE A 19 1.95 -2.14 21.98
CA ILE A 19 1.19 -2.67 20.86
C ILE A 19 1.10 -1.63 19.76
N ASP A 20 0.88 -0.40 20.13
CA ASP A 20 0.82 0.69 19.13
C ASP A 20 2.13 0.80 18.38
N SER A 21 3.26 0.75 19.09
CA SER A 21 4.55 0.82 18.44
C SER A 21 4.76 -0.34 17.48
N ALA A 22 4.40 -1.54 17.92
CA ALA A 22 4.56 -2.72 17.08
C ALA A 22 3.68 -2.64 15.84
N ILE A 23 2.45 -2.17 16.00
CA ILE A 23 1.54 -2.01 14.87
C ILE A 23 2.09 -0.97 13.92
N GLY A 24 2.60 0.15 14.44
CA GLY A 24 3.16 1.19 13.59
C GLY A 24 4.31 0.68 12.76
N VAL A 25 5.21 -0.09 13.35
CA VAL A 25 6.32 -0.68 12.62
C VAL A 25 5.82 -1.65 11.55
N ALA A 26 4.81 -2.45 11.90
CA ALA A 26 4.25 -3.41 10.93
C ALA A 26 3.59 -2.68 9.76
N LEU A 27 2.86 -1.61 10.05
CA LEU A 27 2.21 -0.84 8.98
C LEU A 27 3.25 -0.22 8.05
N GLU A 28 4.36 0.23 8.61
CA GLU A 28 5.44 0.77 7.79
C GLU A 28 6.03 -0.30 6.88
N LYS A 29 6.23 -1.50 7.40
CA LYS A 29 6.72 -2.62 6.59
C LYS A 29 5.74 -2.96 5.48
N ILE A 30 4.46 -2.98 5.80
CA ILE A 30 3.42 -3.24 4.80
C ILE A 30 3.46 -2.15 3.73
N GLY A 31 3.63 -0.90 4.14
CA GLY A 31 3.72 0.20 3.20
C GLY A 31 4.88 0.03 2.23
N LEU A 32 6.03 -0.34 2.75
CA LEU A 32 7.19 -0.60 1.90
C LEU A 32 6.94 -1.73 0.92
N LEU A 33 6.32 -2.81 1.39
CA LEU A 33 5.98 -3.92 0.51
C LEU A 33 5.01 -3.50 -0.58
N ALA A 34 3.97 -2.77 -0.20
CA ALA A 34 2.98 -2.32 -1.17
C ALA A 34 3.60 -1.38 -2.19
N GLU A 35 4.48 -0.50 -1.74
CA GLU A 35 5.19 0.40 -2.62
C GLU A 35 6.03 -0.39 -3.63
N ASN A 36 6.75 -1.40 -3.16
CA ASN A 36 7.57 -2.23 -4.03
C ASN A 36 6.73 -3.00 -5.04
N TYR A 37 5.62 -3.56 -4.58
CA TYR A 37 4.73 -4.30 -5.49
C TYR A 37 4.15 -3.37 -6.56
N ALA A 38 3.77 -2.16 -6.16
CA ALA A 38 3.23 -1.19 -7.10
C ALA A 38 4.29 -0.79 -8.12
N GLN A 39 5.53 -0.60 -7.66
CA GLN A 39 6.61 -0.24 -8.55
C GLN A 39 6.90 -1.35 -9.57
N LYS A 40 6.81 -2.59 -9.13
CA LYS A 40 7.04 -3.72 -10.04
C LYS A 40 5.97 -3.83 -11.12
N LYS A 41 4.74 -3.50 -10.78
CA LYS A 41 3.63 -3.56 -11.72
C LYS A 41 3.55 -2.34 -12.62
N CYS A 42 4.19 -1.25 -12.23
CA CYS A 42 4.13 -0.01 -12.98
C CYS A 42 4.87 -0.16 -14.31
N PRO A 43 4.30 0.34 -15.41
CA PRO A 43 5.00 0.25 -16.70
C PRO A 43 6.36 0.91 -16.66
N VAL A 44 7.33 0.28 -17.30
CA VAL A 44 8.72 0.70 -17.23
C VAL A 44 8.97 2.01 -17.96
N ASP A 45 8.28 2.22 -19.05
CA ASP A 45 8.48 3.43 -19.85
C ASP A 45 7.89 4.67 -19.19
N THR A 46 7.27 4.52 -18.02
CA THR A 46 6.82 5.65 -17.23
C THR A 46 7.67 5.76 -15.97
N GLY A 47 9.00 5.87 -16.15
CA GLY A 47 9.92 5.92 -15.03
C GLY A 47 9.59 7.00 -14.02
N ASN A 48 9.08 8.13 -14.50
CA ASN A 48 8.66 9.19 -13.60
C ASN A 48 7.51 8.76 -12.69
N LEU A 49 6.55 8.03 -13.25
CA LEU A 49 5.45 7.50 -12.46
C LEU A 49 5.93 6.49 -11.44
N ARG A 50 6.75 5.54 -11.89
CA ARG A 50 7.28 4.52 -10.99
C ARG A 50 8.03 5.14 -9.82
N GLY A 51 8.86 6.13 -10.10
CA GLY A 51 9.65 6.79 -9.08
C GLY A 51 8.85 7.63 -8.13
N SER A 52 7.61 7.97 -8.49
CA SER A 52 6.75 8.80 -7.65
C SER A 52 5.88 7.98 -6.70
N ILE A 53 5.88 6.66 -6.82
CA ILE A 53 5.04 5.82 -5.97
C ILE A 53 5.60 5.86 -4.55
N THR A 54 4.73 6.17 -3.61
CA THR A 54 5.09 6.25 -2.21
C THR A 54 4.05 5.56 -1.37
N HIS A 55 4.33 5.45 -0.08
CA HIS A 55 3.35 4.93 0.87
C HIS A 55 3.26 5.87 2.05
N GLU A 56 2.15 5.77 2.74
CA GLU A 56 1.89 6.60 3.91
C GLU A 56 1.17 5.76 4.95
N VAL A 57 1.59 5.89 6.20
CA VAL A 57 0.98 5.16 7.30
C VAL A 57 0.16 6.14 8.13
N ASP A 58 -1.08 5.77 8.39
CA ASP A 58 -1.96 6.51 9.27
C ASP A 58 -2.19 5.67 10.51
N THR A 59 -1.45 5.96 11.57
CA THR A 59 -1.55 5.16 12.79
C THR A 59 -2.84 5.43 13.54
N GLY A 60 -3.45 6.59 13.34
CA GLY A 60 -4.74 6.88 13.95
C GLY A 60 -5.84 5.96 13.46
N ASP A 61 -5.81 5.65 12.16
CA ASP A 61 -6.79 4.77 11.54
C ASP A 61 -6.26 3.36 11.30
N ASN A 62 -5.01 3.10 11.67
CA ASN A 62 -4.35 1.83 11.37
C ASN A 62 -4.48 1.49 9.89
N ALA A 63 -4.14 2.44 9.06
CA ALA A 63 -4.27 2.31 7.61
C ALA A 63 -2.94 2.56 6.94
N VAL A 64 -2.74 1.92 5.82
CA VAL A 64 -1.59 2.14 4.95
C VAL A 64 -2.10 2.51 3.57
N TYR A 65 -1.53 3.56 3.02
CA TYR A 65 -1.88 4.03 1.70
C TYR A 65 -0.68 3.89 0.79
N VAL A 66 -0.91 3.41 -0.42
CA VAL A 66 0.10 3.42 -1.46
C VAL A 66 -0.47 4.23 -2.61
N GLY A 67 0.33 5.11 -3.17
CA GLY A 67 -0.19 5.98 -4.21
C GLY A 67 0.88 6.86 -4.83
N THR A 68 0.42 7.75 -5.66
CA THR A 68 1.28 8.68 -6.38
C THR A 68 0.53 9.98 -6.60
N ASN A 69 1.27 11.08 -6.69
CA ASN A 69 0.67 12.37 -7.00
C ASN A 69 0.82 12.75 -8.48
N VAL A 70 1.27 11.83 -9.30
CA VAL A 70 1.40 12.09 -10.74
C VAL A 70 0.02 12.13 -11.37
N GLU A 71 -0.24 13.18 -12.15
CA GLU A 71 -1.58 13.46 -12.65
C GLU A 71 -2.09 12.41 -13.63
N TYR A 72 -1.21 11.80 -14.39
CA TYR A 72 -1.64 10.82 -15.38
C TYR A 72 -1.75 9.40 -14.82
N ALA A 73 -1.50 9.21 -13.54
CA ALA A 73 -1.56 7.88 -12.93
C ALA A 73 -2.93 7.20 -13.10
N PRO A 74 -4.07 7.89 -12.97
CA PRO A 74 -5.35 7.22 -13.16
C PRO A 74 -5.53 6.66 -14.57
N TYR A 75 -4.96 7.31 -15.55
CA TYR A 75 -5.08 6.83 -16.93
C TYR A 75 -4.28 5.55 -17.14
N VAL A 76 -3.17 5.41 -16.43
CA VAL A 76 -2.40 4.17 -16.47
C VAL A 76 -3.16 3.08 -15.72
N GLU A 77 -3.65 3.39 -14.55
CA GLU A 77 -4.33 2.42 -13.69
C GLU A 77 -5.60 1.89 -14.34
N LEU A 78 -6.41 2.80 -14.87
CA LEU A 78 -7.76 2.47 -15.35
C LEU A 78 -7.85 2.37 -16.86
N GLY A 79 -6.85 2.84 -17.56
CA GLY A 79 -6.89 2.87 -19.01
C GLY A 79 -7.71 4.02 -19.55
N THR A 80 -7.65 4.17 -20.85
CA THR A 80 -8.43 5.18 -21.57
C THR A 80 -9.05 4.53 -22.79
N SER A 81 -9.78 5.31 -23.58
CA SER A 81 -10.34 4.79 -24.82
C SER A 81 -9.27 4.39 -25.82
N ARG A 82 -8.06 4.90 -25.67
CA ARG A 82 -6.95 4.63 -26.58
C ARG A 82 -5.89 3.73 -25.99
N GLN A 83 -5.95 3.49 -24.70
CA GLN A 83 -4.87 2.80 -24.00
C GLN A 83 -5.45 1.78 -23.03
N LYS A 84 -4.89 0.57 -23.09
CA LYS A 84 -5.33 -0.48 -22.20
C LYS A 84 -4.90 -0.18 -20.78
N ALA A 85 -5.74 -0.55 -19.84
CA ALA A 85 -5.43 -0.39 -18.43
C ALA A 85 -4.22 -1.23 -18.03
N GLN A 86 -3.34 -0.64 -17.25
CA GLN A 86 -2.18 -1.35 -16.68
C GLN A 86 -2.14 -1.08 -15.19
N PRO A 87 -3.00 -1.75 -14.42
CA PRO A 87 -3.11 -1.47 -12.99
C PRO A 87 -1.83 -1.80 -12.24
N PHE A 88 -1.46 -0.92 -11.34
CA PHE A 88 -0.27 -1.13 -10.52
C PHE A 88 -0.51 -0.85 -9.05
N LEU A 89 -1.46 0.03 -8.73
CA LEU A 89 -1.78 0.34 -7.34
C LEU A 89 -2.76 -0.68 -6.74
N ARG A 90 -3.82 -0.98 -7.48
CA ARG A 90 -4.82 -1.90 -6.98
C ARG A 90 -4.26 -3.30 -6.72
N PRO A 91 -3.48 -3.88 -7.65
CA PRO A 91 -2.89 -5.19 -7.33
C PRO A 91 -1.97 -5.15 -6.13
N ALA A 92 -1.22 -4.06 -5.95
CA ALA A 92 -0.34 -3.94 -4.79
C ALA A 92 -1.12 -4.01 -3.49
N ALA A 93 -2.30 -3.40 -3.46
CA ALA A 93 -3.11 -3.40 -2.25
C ALA A 93 -3.89 -4.70 -2.07
N SER A 94 -4.39 -5.29 -3.15
CA SER A 94 -5.38 -6.37 -3.03
C SER A 94 -4.82 -7.77 -3.27
N GLU A 95 -3.69 -7.91 -3.94
CA GLU A 95 -3.20 -9.24 -4.30
C GLU A 95 -2.23 -9.84 -3.30
N HIS A 96 -1.82 -9.08 -2.30
CA HIS A 96 -0.81 -9.53 -1.35
C HIS A 96 -1.30 -9.51 0.09
N GLY A 97 -2.61 -9.68 0.26
CA GLY A 97 -3.22 -9.61 1.58
C GLY A 97 -2.67 -10.62 2.56
N LYS A 98 -2.36 -11.82 2.09
CA LYS A 98 -1.78 -12.84 2.95
C LYS A 98 -0.44 -12.40 3.53
N GLN A 99 0.38 -11.79 2.70
CA GLN A 99 1.69 -11.33 3.13
C GLN A 99 1.55 -10.20 4.15
N TYR A 100 0.65 -9.29 3.90
CA TYR A 100 0.42 -8.17 4.83
C TYR A 100 -0.08 -8.68 6.17
N ARG A 101 -0.98 -9.65 6.16
CA ARG A 101 -1.47 -10.24 7.40
C ARG A 101 -0.37 -10.95 8.17
N LYS A 102 0.56 -11.58 7.47
CA LYS A 102 1.70 -12.21 8.11
C LYS A 102 2.55 -11.20 8.86
N VAL A 103 2.80 -10.05 8.24
CA VAL A 103 3.58 -9.00 8.88
C VAL A 103 2.88 -8.53 10.14
N LEU A 104 1.57 -8.33 10.08
CA LEU A 104 0.81 -7.90 11.24
C LEU A 104 0.82 -8.94 12.35
N LYS A 105 0.65 -10.20 12.00
CA LYS A 105 0.66 -11.27 12.99
C LYS A 105 1.96 -11.32 13.75
N LYS A 106 3.06 -11.21 13.03
CA LYS A 106 4.37 -11.21 13.66
C LYS A 106 4.53 -10.05 14.63
N ALA A 107 4.05 -8.88 14.21
CA ALA A 107 4.17 -7.70 15.05
C ALA A 107 3.37 -7.82 16.33
N LEU A 108 2.25 -8.54 16.26
CA LEU A 108 1.40 -8.73 17.43
C LEU A 108 1.84 -9.92 18.29
N GLY A 109 3.02 -10.48 17.99
CA GLY A 109 3.54 -11.57 18.80
C GLY A 109 2.99 -12.94 18.43
N GLY A 110 2.24 -13.01 17.33
CA GLY A 110 1.72 -14.27 16.86
C GLY A 110 2.83 -15.10 16.26
N SER A 111 2.89 -16.34 16.67
CA SER A 111 3.82 -17.26 16.03
C SER A 111 3.08 -17.85 14.85
N SER A 112 3.64 -17.84 13.73
CA SER A 112 2.89 -18.40 12.61
C SER A 112 3.57 -19.25 11.68
#